data_cef1fee4b1d81d0d1d8518dcd4fa5c14
#
_entry.id   cef1fee4b1d81d0d1d8518dcd4fa5c14
#
_cell.length_a   1.000
_cell.length_b   1.000
_cell.length_c   1.000
_cell.angle_alpha   90.00
_cell.angle_beta   90.00
_cell.angle_gamma   90.00
#
_symmetry.space_group_name_H-M   'P 1'
#
loop_
_entity.id
_entity.type
_entity.pdbx_description
1 polymer ?
#
loop_
_entity_poly.entity_id
_entity_poly.type
_entity_poly.pdbx_seq_one_letter_code
_entity_poly.pdbx_strand_id
1 'polypeptide(L)'
;MIQQKTALEKLMDERKSVRKYEPGVTIPREQIQHILEQATSAPSSSNLQPWRFLVIDDQEQKKELRIAGFNQEQIETSSAIIAVLGDNEMYKNAKQINDLNVELGYMPRDIADMMIANSESAYSNFSEIERTNIAHLDVGLISMQVVLLAKDMGYETVIMGGFDKAAFAKKYELPANELPMILIAIGKPAMPARNSSRLPFEQIIRFSS
;
A
#
# COMPACT_ATOMS: atom_id res chain seq x y z
N MET A 1 12.72 -13.41 -32.43
CA MET A 1 11.90 -14.37 -31.67
C MET A 1 11.12 -13.56 -30.62
N ILE A 2 9.80 -13.64 -30.59
CA ILE A 2 8.99 -13.01 -29.51
C ILE A 2 9.23 -13.86 -28.28
N GLN A 3 9.93 -13.29 -27.29
CA GLN A 3 10.18 -13.98 -26.04
C GLN A 3 8.85 -14.20 -25.31
N GLN A 4 8.58 -15.42 -24.87
CA GLN A 4 7.35 -15.72 -24.13
C GLN A 4 7.38 -14.97 -22.79
N LYS A 5 6.29 -14.22 -22.48
CA LYS A 5 6.17 -13.50 -21.22
C LYS A 5 6.25 -14.43 -20.02
N THR A 6 7.01 -14.02 -19.02
CA THR A 6 7.07 -14.69 -17.71
C THR A 6 5.73 -14.60 -16.98
N ALA A 7 5.55 -15.38 -15.92
CA ALA A 7 4.33 -15.32 -15.10
C ALA A 7 4.11 -13.91 -14.50
N LEU A 8 5.19 -13.29 -14.02
CA LEU A 8 5.12 -11.95 -13.47
C LEU A 8 4.73 -10.89 -14.52
N GLU A 9 5.31 -10.96 -15.73
CA GLU A 9 4.96 -10.04 -16.82
C GLU A 9 3.47 -10.16 -17.21
N LYS A 10 2.94 -11.39 -17.24
CA LYS A 10 1.52 -11.62 -17.48
C LYS A 10 0.64 -11.00 -16.39
N LEU A 11 0.99 -11.25 -15.12
CA LEU A 11 0.28 -10.72 -13.97
C LEU A 11 0.25 -9.17 -13.99
N MET A 12 1.39 -8.53 -14.30
CA MET A 12 1.49 -7.08 -14.43
C MET A 12 0.63 -6.54 -15.57
N ASP A 13 0.56 -7.23 -16.70
CA ASP A 13 -0.29 -6.84 -17.84
C ASP A 13 -1.78 -7.01 -17.54
N GLU A 14 -2.15 -8.06 -16.82
CA GLU A 14 -3.53 -8.39 -16.47
C GLU A 14 -4.08 -7.51 -15.35
N ARG A 15 -3.23 -7.07 -14.42
CA ARG A 15 -3.64 -6.17 -13.34
C ARG A 15 -4.15 -4.85 -13.92
N LYS A 16 -5.41 -4.56 -13.69
CA LYS A 16 -6.09 -3.32 -14.13
C LYS A 16 -6.77 -2.65 -12.94
N SER A 17 -7.15 -1.39 -13.12
CA SER A 17 -7.95 -0.65 -12.13
C SER A 17 -9.43 -0.92 -12.35
N VAL A 18 -9.99 -1.85 -11.58
CA VAL A 18 -11.41 -2.22 -11.63
C VAL A 18 -12.22 -1.29 -10.73
N ARG A 19 -13.34 -0.78 -11.24
CA ARG A 19 -14.22 0.16 -10.53
C ARG A 19 -15.68 -0.28 -10.45
N LYS A 20 -15.95 -1.53 -10.86
CA LYS A 20 -17.26 -2.15 -10.77
C LYS A 20 -17.09 -3.54 -10.18
N TYR A 21 -17.63 -3.73 -9.01
CA TYR A 21 -17.52 -4.98 -8.27
C TYR A 21 -18.88 -5.67 -8.17
N GLU A 22 -18.87 -7.00 -8.02
CA GLU A 22 -20.06 -7.80 -7.74
C GLU A 22 -20.55 -7.50 -6.32
N PRO A 23 -21.75 -6.92 -6.15
CA PRO A 23 -22.27 -6.60 -4.82
C PRO A 23 -22.48 -7.85 -3.96
N GLY A 24 -22.24 -7.72 -2.67
CA GLY A 24 -22.49 -8.80 -1.70
C GLY A 24 -21.46 -9.91 -1.68
N VAL A 25 -20.44 -9.87 -2.56
CA VAL A 25 -19.31 -10.80 -2.49
C VAL A 25 -18.40 -10.40 -1.34
N THR A 26 -18.18 -11.32 -0.42
CA THR A 26 -17.24 -11.15 0.70
C THR A 26 -15.91 -11.84 0.42
N ILE A 27 -14.83 -11.29 0.96
CA ILE A 27 -13.51 -11.92 0.99
C ILE A 27 -13.25 -12.33 2.45
N PRO A 28 -12.90 -13.60 2.74
CA PRO A 28 -12.52 -14.00 4.08
C PRO A 28 -11.39 -13.12 4.63
N ARG A 29 -11.50 -12.69 5.88
CA ARG A 29 -10.49 -11.81 6.51
C ARG A 29 -9.10 -12.43 6.49
N GLU A 30 -9.01 -13.74 6.60
CA GLU A 30 -7.76 -14.51 6.54
C GLU A 30 -7.05 -14.37 5.18
N GLN A 31 -7.82 -14.23 4.09
CA GLN A 31 -7.25 -14.02 2.77
C GLN A 31 -6.74 -12.58 2.61
N ILE A 32 -7.46 -11.60 3.13
CA ILE A 32 -6.98 -10.21 3.16
C ILE A 32 -5.72 -10.11 4.02
N GLN A 33 -5.72 -10.73 5.20
CA GLN A 33 -4.56 -10.79 6.08
C GLN A 33 -3.37 -11.43 5.38
N HIS A 34 -3.56 -12.55 4.71
CA HIS A 34 -2.50 -13.22 3.95
C HIS A 34 -1.90 -12.31 2.87
N ILE A 35 -2.75 -11.59 2.09
CA ILE A 35 -2.27 -10.62 1.10
C ILE A 35 -1.41 -9.55 1.76
N LEU A 36 -1.87 -9.00 2.89
CA LEU A 36 -1.15 -7.92 3.57
C LEU A 36 0.17 -8.41 4.18
N GLU A 37 0.17 -9.59 4.81
CA GLU A 37 1.39 -10.21 5.35
C GLU A 37 2.44 -10.45 4.27
N GLN A 38 2.06 -11.05 3.13
CA GLN A 38 2.98 -11.26 2.02
C GLN A 38 3.48 -9.92 1.42
N ALA A 39 2.63 -8.90 1.39
CA ALA A 39 3.00 -7.58 0.89
C ALA A 39 4.05 -6.89 1.75
N THR A 40 4.16 -7.22 3.06
CA THR A 40 5.18 -6.61 3.95
C THR A 40 6.63 -6.94 3.55
N SER A 41 6.84 -7.86 2.61
CA SER A 41 8.14 -8.08 1.97
C SER A 41 8.59 -6.92 1.07
N ALA A 42 7.76 -5.89 0.88
CA ALA A 42 8.12 -4.68 0.15
C ALA A 42 9.33 -3.99 0.79
N PRO A 43 10.26 -3.45 -0.01
CA PRO A 43 11.32 -2.62 0.53
C PRO A 43 10.75 -1.31 1.08
N SER A 44 11.45 -0.72 2.06
CA SER A 44 11.16 0.62 2.55
C SER A 44 12.44 1.38 2.86
N SER A 45 12.33 2.70 2.94
CA SER A 45 13.43 3.59 3.27
C SER A 45 14.04 3.18 4.63
N SER A 46 15.32 2.83 4.64
CA SER A 46 16.06 2.30 5.82
C SER A 46 15.36 1.12 6.51
N ASN A 47 14.52 0.38 5.79
CA ASN A 47 13.68 -0.70 6.32
C ASN A 47 12.78 -0.28 7.49
N LEU A 48 12.34 0.99 7.53
CA LEU A 48 11.57 1.54 8.65
C LEU A 48 10.06 1.21 8.62
N GLN A 49 9.57 0.62 7.52
CA GLN A 49 8.24 0.03 7.40
C GLN A 49 7.12 0.96 7.89
N PRO A 50 6.96 2.16 7.26
CA PRO A 50 6.04 3.19 7.74
C PRO A 50 4.56 2.87 7.55
N TRP A 51 4.25 1.78 6.86
CA TRP A 51 2.87 1.45 6.52
C TRP A 51 2.09 0.91 7.72
N ARG A 52 0.81 1.31 7.78
CA ARG A 52 -0.22 0.75 8.64
C ARG A 52 -1.43 0.46 7.77
N PHE A 53 -2.18 -0.57 8.12
CA PHE A 53 -3.37 -0.97 7.36
C PHE A 53 -4.62 -0.88 8.22
N LEU A 54 -5.66 -0.24 7.66
CA LEU A 54 -7.01 -0.31 8.20
C LEU A 54 -7.91 -0.97 7.15
N VAL A 55 -8.48 -2.13 7.50
CA VAL A 55 -9.38 -2.88 6.60
C VAL A 55 -10.82 -2.59 6.99
N ILE A 56 -11.63 -2.15 6.03
CA ILE A 56 -13.03 -1.79 6.17
C ILE A 56 -13.85 -2.73 5.29
N ASP A 57 -14.44 -3.76 5.88
CA ASP A 57 -15.27 -4.78 5.23
C ASP A 57 -16.75 -4.71 5.61
N ASP A 58 -17.09 -3.90 6.62
CA ASP A 58 -18.47 -3.63 7.00
C ASP A 58 -19.17 -2.74 5.99
N GLN A 59 -20.40 -3.15 5.58
CA GLN A 59 -21.12 -2.49 4.50
C GLN A 59 -21.60 -1.08 4.86
N GLU A 60 -22.00 -0.85 6.08
CA GLU A 60 -22.47 0.48 6.52
C GLU A 60 -21.28 1.45 6.63
N GLN A 61 -20.14 0.98 7.15
CA GLN A 61 -18.92 1.78 7.17
C GLN A 61 -18.42 2.14 5.76
N LYS A 62 -18.55 1.24 4.79
CA LYS A 62 -18.21 1.53 3.39
C LYS A 62 -19.15 2.55 2.75
N LYS A 63 -20.45 2.50 3.05
CA LYS A 63 -21.42 3.53 2.60
C LYS A 63 -21.06 4.91 3.16
N GLU A 64 -20.75 4.99 4.44
CA GLU A 64 -20.32 6.25 5.06
C GLU A 64 -19.00 6.74 4.49
N LEU A 65 -18.02 5.82 4.29
CA LEU A 65 -16.74 6.15 3.68
C LEU A 65 -16.88 6.66 2.25
N ARG A 66 -17.87 6.19 1.48
CA ARG A 66 -18.14 6.67 0.13
C ARG A 66 -18.37 8.19 0.09
N ILE A 67 -18.97 8.77 1.12
CA ILE A 67 -19.18 10.23 1.22
C ILE A 67 -17.83 10.95 1.29
N ALA A 68 -16.92 10.53 2.20
CA ALA A 68 -15.57 11.05 2.29
C ALA A 68 -14.72 10.71 1.04
N GLY A 69 -15.08 9.66 0.32
CA GLY A 69 -14.47 9.23 -0.93
C GLY A 69 -15.03 9.89 -2.17
N PHE A 70 -15.64 11.06 -2.07
CA PHE A 70 -16.21 11.83 -3.19
C PHE A 70 -17.21 11.04 -4.04
N ASN A 71 -18.06 10.25 -3.40
CA ASN A 71 -19.10 9.41 -3.99
C ASN A 71 -18.60 8.35 -4.97
N GLN A 72 -17.36 7.91 -4.84
CA GLN A 72 -16.80 6.84 -5.66
C GLN A 72 -17.50 5.51 -5.34
N GLU A 73 -18.27 4.99 -6.32
CA GLU A 73 -19.12 3.82 -6.18
C GLU A 73 -18.36 2.55 -5.75
N GLN A 74 -17.13 2.40 -6.21
CA GLN A 74 -16.28 1.24 -5.88
C GLN A 74 -15.95 1.13 -4.38
N ILE A 75 -16.07 2.20 -3.61
CA ILE A 75 -15.86 2.16 -2.15
C ILE A 75 -16.97 1.32 -1.50
N GLU A 76 -18.20 1.50 -1.91
CA GLU A 76 -19.36 0.80 -1.34
C GLU A 76 -19.52 -0.61 -1.93
N THR A 77 -19.30 -0.77 -3.25
CA THR A 77 -19.60 -2.02 -3.97
C THR A 77 -18.50 -3.08 -3.87
N SER A 78 -17.26 -2.69 -3.51
CA SER A 78 -16.16 -3.66 -3.31
C SER A 78 -16.39 -4.56 -2.10
N SER A 79 -15.70 -5.70 -2.05
CA SER A 79 -15.75 -6.61 -0.89
C SER A 79 -15.17 -5.95 0.36
N ALA A 80 -14.06 -5.22 0.21
CA ALA A 80 -13.44 -4.45 1.28
C ALA A 80 -12.69 -3.23 0.73
N ILE A 81 -12.41 -2.28 1.63
CA ILE A 81 -11.45 -1.20 1.43
C ILE A 81 -10.26 -1.45 2.35
N ILE A 82 -9.08 -1.44 1.78
CA ILE A 82 -7.81 -1.43 2.51
C ILE A 82 -7.28 0.00 2.47
N ALA A 83 -7.35 0.71 3.58
CA ALA A 83 -6.68 1.99 3.73
C ALA A 83 -5.22 1.74 4.09
N VAL A 84 -4.32 2.30 3.29
CA VAL A 84 -2.88 2.27 3.56
C VAL A 84 -2.48 3.62 4.14
N LEU A 85 -2.08 3.59 5.40
CA LEU A 85 -1.67 4.76 6.16
C LEU A 85 -0.15 4.82 6.16
N GLY A 86 0.41 6.02 6.22
CA GLY A 86 1.84 6.24 6.37
C GLY A 86 2.14 6.83 7.74
N ASP A 87 3.01 6.17 8.50
CA ASP A 87 3.54 6.66 9.76
C ASP A 87 4.70 7.62 9.49
N ASN A 88 4.52 8.92 9.75
CA ASN A 88 5.56 9.93 9.54
C ASN A 88 6.58 9.99 10.68
N GLU A 89 6.39 9.18 11.72
CA GLU A 89 7.36 8.97 12.79
C GLU A 89 8.04 7.58 12.70
N MET A 90 8.09 6.99 11.50
CA MET A 90 8.60 5.65 11.23
C MET A 90 9.99 5.37 11.80
N TYR A 91 10.83 6.37 12.02
CA TYR A 91 12.16 6.20 12.61
C TYR A 91 12.11 5.60 14.03
N LYS A 92 10.99 5.75 14.74
CA LYS A 92 10.75 5.13 16.04
C LYS A 92 10.67 3.59 15.96
N ASN A 93 10.43 3.03 14.76
CA ASN A 93 10.45 1.58 14.52
C ASN A 93 11.89 1.02 14.45
N ALA A 94 12.92 1.87 14.27
CA ALA A 94 14.29 1.45 14.03
C ALA A 94 14.81 0.46 15.08
N LYS A 95 14.56 0.74 16.36
CA LYS A 95 14.99 -0.14 17.44
C LYS A 95 14.33 -1.51 17.37
N GLN A 96 13.01 -1.56 17.27
CA GLN A 96 12.26 -2.83 17.23
C GLN A 96 12.68 -3.69 16.03
N ILE A 97 12.81 -3.09 14.86
CA ILE A 97 13.16 -3.79 13.63
C ILE A 97 14.59 -4.36 13.70
N ASN A 98 15.55 -3.55 14.16
CA ASN A 98 16.93 -4.01 14.22
C ASN A 98 17.18 -5.00 15.38
N ASP A 99 16.47 -4.88 16.49
CA ASP A 99 16.49 -5.91 17.53
C ASP A 99 15.99 -7.26 16.99
N LEU A 100 14.89 -7.25 16.25
CA LEU A 100 14.37 -8.46 15.60
C LEU A 100 15.36 -9.03 14.57
N ASN A 101 16.05 -8.20 13.79
CA ASN A 101 17.10 -8.66 12.89
C ASN A 101 18.24 -9.38 13.62
N VAL A 102 18.61 -8.93 14.81
CA VAL A 102 19.62 -9.61 15.63
C VAL A 102 19.09 -10.93 16.18
N GLU A 103 17.85 -10.97 16.70
CA GLU A 103 17.20 -12.18 17.20
C GLU A 103 17.08 -13.26 16.12
N LEU A 104 16.79 -12.86 14.88
CA LEU A 104 16.71 -13.76 13.72
C LEU A 104 18.08 -14.12 13.12
N GLY A 105 19.17 -13.57 13.63
CA GLY A 105 20.52 -13.84 13.15
C GLY A 105 20.83 -13.19 11.80
N TYR A 106 20.09 -12.17 11.39
CA TYR A 106 20.28 -11.48 10.11
C TYR A 106 21.40 -10.44 10.16
N MET A 107 21.71 -9.92 11.35
CA MET A 107 22.83 -9.01 11.54
C MET A 107 23.42 -9.10 12.97
N PRO A 108 24.70 -8.75 13.18
CA PRO A 108 25.30 -8.67 14.50
C PRO A 108 24.81 -7.41 15.26
N ARG A 109 24.89 -7.45 16.59
CA ARG A 109 24.38 -6.41 17.50
C ARG A 109 25.01 -5.04 17.26
N ASP A 110 26.31 -4.97 17.07
CA ASP A 110 27.04 -3.71 16.82
C ASP A 110 26.57 -2.98 15.54
N ILE A 111 26.27 -3.74 14.49
CA ILE A 111 25.70 -3.20 13.27
C ILE A 111 24.25 -2.71 13.51
N ALA A 112 23.45 -3.48 14.24
CA ALA A 112 22.09 -3.09 14.59
C ALA A 112 22.08 -1.78 15.39
N ASP A 113 22.92 -1.65 16.40
CA ASP A 113 23.03 -0.45 17.24
C ASP A 113 23.44 0.79 16.43
N MET A 114 24.38 0.61 15.49
CA MET A 114 24.76 1.67 14.55
C MET A 114 23.60 2.08 13.64
N MET A 115 22.85 1.13 13.09
CA MET A 115 21.69 1.41 12.21
C MET A 115 20.56 2.12 12.98
N ILE A 116 20.31 1.73 14.23
CA ILE A 116 19.34 2.41 15.11
C ILE A 116 19.74 3.88 15.28
N ALA A 117 20.97 4.13 15.76
CA ALA A 117 21.47 5.47 16.00
C ALA A 117 21.45 6.35 14.75
N ASN A 118 21.86 5.81 13.61
CA ASN A 118 21.86 6.53 12.32
C ASN A 118 20.44 6.88 11.88
N SER A 119 19.49 5.92 11.97
CA SER A 119 18.10 6.16 11.57
C SER A 119 17.44 7.19 12.47
N GLU A 120 17.55 7.04 13.80
CA GLU A 120 17.00 8.00 14.74
C GLU A 120 17.57 9.41 14.54
N SER A 121 18.89 9.53 14.39
CA SER A 121 19.55 10.81 14.16
C SER A 121 19.12 11.47 12.83
N ALA A 122 19.12 10.71 11.74
CA ALA A 122 18.79 11.26 10.43
C ALA A 122 17.32 11.70 10.34
N TYR A 123 16.39 10.81 10.67
CA TYR A 123 14.96 11.06 10.47
C TYR A 123 14.36 12.03 11.51
N SER A 124 14.89 12.10 12.74
CA SER A 124 14.45 13.10 13.71
C SER A 124 14.81 14.53 13.29
N ASN A 125 15.86 14.69 12.49
CA ASN A 125 16.28 15.99 11.95
C ASN A 125 15.52 16.39 10.66
N PHE A 126 14.83 15.46 10.01
CA PHE A 126 13.98 15.80 8.89
C PHE A 126 12.73 16.54 9.34
N SER A 127 12.26 17.47 8.52
CA SER A 127 10.96 18.09 8.70
C SER A 127 9.83 17.05 8.58
N GLU A 128 8.66 17.37 9.11
CA GLU A 128 7.48 16.52 8.95
C GLU A 128 7.14 16.27 7.48
N ILE A 129 7.32 17.27 6.62
CA ILE A 129 7.08 17.17 5.18
C ILE A 129 8.03 16.15 4.53
N GLU A 130 9.31 16.17 4.88
CA GLU A 130 10.29 15.23 4.35
C GLU A 130 9.95 13.81 4.79
N ARG A 131 9.65 13.58 6.05
CA ARG A 131 9.23 12.25 6.55
C ARG A 131 7.94 11.79 5.89
N THR A 132 6.97 12.67 5.71
CA THR A 132 5.72 12.37 5.02
C THR A 132 5.96 11.98 3.57
N ASN A 133 6.86 12.65 2.85
CA ASN A 133 7.22 12.29 1.47
C ASN A 133 7.88 10.93 1.38
N ILE A 134 8.75 10.59 2.33
CA ILE A 134 9.36 9.26 2.42
C ILE A 134 8.29 8.19 2.67
N ALA A 135 7.40 8.43 3.63
CA ALA A 135 6.29 7.51 3.90
C ALA A 135 5.36 7.34 2.68
N HIS A 136 5.12 8.38 1.87
CA HIS A 136 4.37 8.27 0.61
C HIS A 136 5.04 7.35 -0.41
N LEU A 137 6.38 7.45 -0.57
CA LEU A 137 7.13 6.54 -1.43
C LEU A 137 6.94 5.09 -0.97
N ASP A 138 7.17 4.82 0.29
CA ASP A 138 7.12 3.47 0.85
C ASP A 138 5.69 2.89 0.82
N VAL A 139 4.67 3.71 1.07
CA VAL A 139 3.25 3.34 0.91
C VAL A 139 2.94 3.00 -0.55
N GLY A 140 3.51 3.71 -1.51
CA GLY A 140 3.39 3.36 -2.94
C GLY A 140 3.99 1.99 -3.26
N LEU A 141 5.16 1.67 -2.70
CA LEU A 141 5.84 0.39 -2.90
C LEU A 141 5.00 -0.77 -2.38
N ILE A 142 4.56 -0.70 -1.12
CA ILE A 142 3.75 -1.79 -0.55
C ILE A 142 2.37 -1.90 -1.20
N SER A 143 1.75 -0.78 -1.58
CA SER A 143 0.46 -0.79 -2.28
C SER A 143 0.53 -1.53 -3.60
N MET A 144 1.65 -1.43 -4.33
CA MET A 144 1.84 -2.18 -5.57
C MET A 144 1.96 -3.68 -5.30
N GLN A 145 2.63 -4.11 -4.24
CA GLN A 145 2.66 -5.53 -3.86
C GLN A 145 1.27 -6.05 -3.46
N VAL A 146 0.51 -5.29 -2.66
CA VAL A 146 -0.88 -5.64 -2.30
C VAL A 146 -1.73 -5.89 -3.53
N VAL A 147 -1.70 -5.01 -4.54
CA VAL A 147 -2.55 -5.17 -5.72
C VAL A 147 -2.10 -6.30 -6.66
N LEU A 148 -0.82 -6.62 -6.70
CA LEU A 148 -0.31 -7.77 -7.46
C LEU A 148 -0.70 -9.09 -6.79
N LEU A 149 -0.51 -9.20 -5.47
CA LEU A 149 -0.91 -10.37 -4.69
C LEU A 149 -2.43 -10.61 -4.74
N ALA A 150 -3.22 -9.53 -4.61
CA ALA A 150 -4.67 -9.62 -4.77
C ALA A 150 -5.05 -10.16 -6.15
N LYS A 151 -4.38 -9.68 -7.21
CA LYS A 151 -4.60 -10.15 -8.59
C LYS A 151 -4.22 -11.62 -8.76
N ASP A 152 -3.09 -12.05 -8.21
CA ASP A 152 -2.65 -13.44 -8.25
C ASP A 152 -3.63 -14.39 -7.55
N MET A 153 -4.26 -13.92 -6.47
CA MET A 153 -5.34 -14.63 -5.75
C MET A 153 -6.72 -14.54 -6.43
N GLY A 154 -6.80 -13.93 -7.61
CA GLY A 154 -8.04 -13.83 -8.40
C GLY A 154 -9.00 -12.74 -7.94
N TYR A 155 -8.50 -11.73 -7.24
CA TYR A 155 -9.21 -10.50 -6.90
C TYR A 155 -8.78 -9.35 -7.78
N GLU A 156 -9.69 -8.40 -7.96
CA GLU A 156 -9.40 -7.17 -8.67
C GLU A 156 -9.37 -5.98 -7.70
N THR A 157 -8.60 -4.96 -8.09
CA THR A 157 -8.38 -3.81 -7.21
C THR A 157 -8.42 -2.49 -7.98
N VAL A 158 -8.62 -1.39 -7.24
CA VAL A 158 -8.28 -0.04 -7.68
C VAL A 158 -7.65 0.75 -6.55
N ILE A 159 -6.54 1.43 -6.85
CA ILE A 159 -5.88 2.37 -5.93
C ILE A 159 -6.52 3.75 -6.10
N MET A 160 -6.89 4.37 -5.00
CA MET A 160 -7.52 5.68 -4.93
C MET A 160 -6.76 6.60 -3.98
N GLY A 161 -6.22 7.70 -4.50
CA GLY A 161 -5.59 8.75 -3.70
C GLY A 161 -6.51 9.95 -3.40
N GLY A 162 -7.62 10.05 -4.17
CA GLY A 162 -8.59 11.13 -4.06
C GLY A 162 -9.72 10.81 -3.08
N PHE A 163 -9.58 11.24 -1.82
CA PHE A 163 -10.61 11.21 -0.79
C PHE A 163 -10.30 12.27 0.26
N ASP A 164 -11.29 12.63 1.08
CA ASP A 164 -11.10 13.56 2.20
C ASP A 164 -10.32 12.88 3.33
N LYS A 165 -9.02 13.13 3.35
CA LYS A 165 -8.09 12.53 4.31
C LYS A 165 -8.36 13.00 5.74
N ALA A 166 -8.78 14.25 5.93
CA ALA A 166 -9.08 14.79 7.25
C ALA A 166 -10.36 14.18 7.84
N ALA A 167 -11.41 14.07 7.02
CA ALA A 167 -12.65 13.40 7.43
C ALA A 167 -12.40 11.92 7.73
N PHE A 168 -11.55 11.23 6.93
CA PHE A 168 -11.15 9.85 7.17
C PHE A 168 -10.43 9.70 8.50
N ALA A 169 -9.38 10.49 8.74
CA ALA A 169 -8.58 10.43 9.98
C ALA A 169 -9.44 10.67 11.22
N LYS A 170 -10.35 11.66 11.15
CA LYS A 170 -11.29 11.95 12.23
C LYS A 170 -12.27 10.79 12.48
N LYS A 171 -12.84 10.20 11.41
CA LYS A 171 -13.81 9.12 11.53
C LYS A 171 -13.22 7.88 12.19
N TYR A 172 -11.99 7.53 11.84
CA TYR A 172 -11.31 6.35 12.36
C TYR A 172 -10.35 6.66 13.53
N GLU A 173 -10.42 7.87 14.09
CA GLU A 173 -9.64 8.30 15.26
C GLU A 173 -8.14 7.97 15.13
N LEU A 174 -7.58 8.22 13.94
CA LEU A 174 -6.19 7.88 13.66
C LEU A 174 -5.24 8.68 14.55
N PRO A 175 -4.15 8.05 15.04
CA PRO A 175 -3.05 8.76 15.68
C PRO A 175 -2.49 9.87 14.76
N ALA A 176 -1.99 10.96 15.34
CA ALA A 176 -1.53 12.13 14.58
C ALA A 176 -0.37 11.82 13.60
N ASN A 177 0.41 10.78 13.88
CA ASN A 177 1.51 10.32 13.02
C ASN A 177 1.06 9.34 11.93
N GLU A 178 -0.17 8.82 11.96
CA GLU A 178 -0.71 7.92 10.94
C GLU A 178 -1.55 8.68 9.92
N LEU A 179 -0.97 8.93 8.77
CA LEU A 179 -1.57 9.74 7.71
C LEU A 179 -2.29 8.86 6.68
N PRO A 180 -3.60 9.05 6.44
CA PRO A 180 -4.30 8.29 5.40
C PRO A 180 -3.81 8.70 4.02
N MET A 181 -3.17 7.79 3.28
CA MET A 181 -2.52 8.10 2.01
C MET A 181 -3.28 7.54 0.81
N ILE A 182 -3.67 6.27 0.87
CA ILE A 182 -4.26 5.52 -0.24
C ILE A 182 -5.41 4.67 0.28
N LEU A 183 -6.48 4.57 -0.52
CA LEU A 183 -7.52 3.55 -0.37
C LEU A 183 -7.39 2.55 -1.52
N ILE A 184 -7.42 1.25 -1.20
CA ILE A 184 -7.46 0.16 -2.19
C ILE A 184 -8.80 -0.54 -2.04
N ALA A 185 -9.67 -0.40 -3.05
CA ALA A 185 -10.85 -1.24 -3.14
C ALA A 185 -10.45 -2.62 -3.68
N ILE A 186 -10.94 -3.69 -3.06
CA ILE A 186 -10.68 -5.08 -3.44
C ILE A 186 -11.98 -5.87 -3.54
N GLY A 187 -12.11 -6.75 -4.55
CA GLY A 187 -13.30 -7.58 -4.73
C GLY A 187 -13.30 -8.38 -6.02
N LYS A 188 -14.42 -9.04 -6.30
CA LYS A 188 -14.65 -9.70 -7.58
C LYS A 188 -15.19 -8.69 -8.60
N PRO A 189 -14.70 -8.70 -9.85
CA PRO A 189 -15.13 -7.73 -10.86
C PRO A 189 -16.53 -8.05 -11.38
N ALA A 190 -17.44 -7.09 -11.39
CA ALA A 190 -18.74 -7.21 -12.06
C ALA A 190 -18.65 -7.06 -13.59
N MET A 191 -17.57 -6.48 -14.08
CA MET A 191 -17.27 -6.30 -15.50
C MET A 191 -15.76 -6.14 -15.74
N PRO A 192 -15.28 -6.42 -16.94
CA PRO A 192 -13.87 -6.22 -17.29
C PRO A 192 -13.44 -4.76 -17.09
N ALA A 193 -12.22 -4.58 -16.62
CA ALA A 193 -11.61 -3.26 -16.52
C ALA A 193 -11.37 -2.64 -17.90
N ARG A 194 -11.42 -1.31 -17.97
CA ARG A 194 -11.01 -0.58 -19.18
C ARG A 194 -9.49 -0.66 -19.34
N ASN A 195 -9.05 -0.80 -20.59
CA ASN A 195 -7.65 -0.66 -20.92
C ASN A 195 -7.20 0.80 -20.75
N SER A 196 -5.91 0.98 -20.50
CA SER A 196 -5.28 2.30 -20.42
C SER A 196 -4.00 2.31 -21.26
N SER A 197 -3.77 3.42 -21.98
CA SER A 197 -2.53 3.63 -22.72
C SER A 197 -1.33 3.85 -21.81
N ARG A 198 -0.15 3.77 -22.39
CA ARG A 198 1.12 4.20 -21.80
C ARG A 198 1.78 5.17 -22.79
N LEU A 199 2.57 6.07 -22.24
CA LEU A 199 3.41 6.92 -23.10
C LEU A 199 4.41 6.05 -23.85
N PRO A 200 4.81 6.47 -25.08
CA PRO A 200 5.88 5.81 -25.81
C PRO A 200 7.16 5.72 -24.99
N PHE A 201 7.86 4.58 -25.09
CA PHE A 201 9.05 4.28 -24.30
C PHE A 201 10.12 5.38 -24.44
N GLU A 202 10.30 5.92 -25.65
CA GLU A 202 11.29 6.93 -26.00
C GLU A 202 11.06 8.27 -25.30
N GLN A 203 9.83 8.52 -24.82
CA GLN A 203 9.49 9.75 -24.10
C GLN A 203 9.82 9.67 -22.59
N ILE A 204 9.99 8.47 -22.05
CA ILE A 204 10.14 8.23 -20.61
C ILE A 204 11.50 7.66 -20.21
N ILE A 205 12.33 7.27 -21.18
CA ILE A 205 13.67 6.70 -20.92
C ILE A 205 14.75 7.57 -21.58
N ARG A 206 15.82 7.77 -20.84
CA ARG A 206 17.06 8.40 -21.33
C ARG A 206 18.23 7.57 -20.83
N PHE A 207 19.18 7.30 -21.72
CA PHE A 207 20.46 6.73 -21.37
C PHE A 207 21.49 7.85 -21.29
N SER A 208 22.24 7.91 -20.19
CA SER A 208 23.41 8.78 -20.10
C SER A 208 24.56 8.12 -20.89
N SER A 209 25.07 8.80 -21.88
CA SER A 209 26.28 8.40 -22.63
C SER A 209 27.50 9.16 -22.11
#